data_b796305538c6d839477ce93766417f19
#
_entry.id   b796305538c6d839477ce93766417f19
#
_cell.length_a   1.000
_cell.length_b   1.000
_cell.length_c   1.000
_cell.angle_alpha   90.00
_cell.angle_beta   90.00
_cell.angle_gamma   90.00
#
_symmetry.space_group_name_H-M   'P 1'
#
loop_
_entity.id
_entity.type
_entity.pdbx_description
1 polymer ?
#
loop_
_entity_poly.entity_id
_entity_poly.type
_entity_poly.pdbx_seq_one_letter_code
_entity_poly.pdbx_strand_id
1 'polypeptide(L)'
;MKLNHISILKKPQRFIIIIVLIAITSCSNDISNCKNADKDLLIYPDYSGITVPCNIAPLNFVVKEPGDKYIAVYKLKEKELFRITSGDGVISVPSGKWEDLMKEGNGQEFTIDICIEKAGSWLKYNTITNKISADSIDNYLVYRLIEPGFETWNKMGIYQRCLNSFDETPIMENTMSGGNCMNCHSFSMNNNNTMLFHMRAENSGTFIYKNGELEKLDTKTDSTLGPGVYPSWSPDEKYVAFSTNRIVQTFHAIPDKKIEVLDTLTDVIVYNLKEYSISTVPAIASKGRLETFPSRSPDGKSL
;
A
#
# COMPACT_ATOMS: atom_id res chain seq x y z
N MET A 1 18.32 -77.25 56.11
CA MET A 1 18.99 -76.23 55.34
C MET A 1 18.23 -74.90 55.53
N LYS A 2 18.73 -74.04 56.43
CA LYS A 2 18.03 -72.81 56.87
C LYS A 2 18.58 -71.65 56.08
N LEU A 3 17.70 -70.91 55.36
CA LEU A 3 18.01 -69.63 54.69
C LEU A 3 17.71 -68.48 55.67
N ASN A 4 18.76 -67.73 55.98
CA ASN A 4 18.68 -66.54 56.81
C ASN A 4 18.07 -65.34 56.01
N HIS A 5 17.04 -64.76 56.60
CA HIS A 5 16.51 -63.48 56.17
C HIS A 5 17.37 -62.34 56.72
N ILE A 6 17.96 -61.53 55.81
CA ILE A 6 18.61 -60.26 56.14
C ILE A 6 17.57 -59.19 55.97
N SER A 7 17.15 -58.55 57.05
CA SER A 7 16.28 -57.35 57.00
C SER A 7 17.11 -56.10 56.76
N ILE A 8 16.89 -55.44 55.63
CA ILE A 8 17.49 -54.15 55.33
C ILE A 8 16.54 -53.05 55.83
N LEU A 9 16.98 -52.34 56.86
CA LEU A 9 16.35 -51.13 57.37
C LEU A 9 16.45 -50.02 56.36
N LYS A 10 15.32 -49.59 55.76
CA LYS A 10 15.22 -48.41 54.92
C LYS A 10 15.17 -47.17 55.81
N LYS A 11 16.21 -46.32 55.76
CA LYS A 11 16.17 -44.93 56.26
C LYS A 11 15.24 -44.05 55.39
N PRO A 12 14.37 -43.21 55.99
CA PRO A 12 13.58 -42.30 55.25
C PRO A 12 14.47 -41.11 54.75
N GLN A 13 14.66 -41.01 53.46
CA GLN A 13 15.28 -39.87 52.83
C GLN A 13 14.28 -38.73 52.91
N ARG A 14 14.56 -37.71 53.72
CA ARG A 14 13.83 -36.44 53.76
C ARG A 14 14.17 -35.68 52.48
N PHE A 15 13.28 -35.65 51.50
CA PHE A 15 13.32 -34.72 50.37
C PHE A 15 13.03 -33.30 50.91
N ILE A 16 14.04 -32.46 51.00
CA ILE A 16 13.86 -31.04 51.21
C ILE A 16 13.50 -30.45 49.83
N ILE A 17 12.21 -30.19 49.62
CA ILE A 17 11.73 -29.43 48.47
C ILE A 17 12.05 -27.95 48.73
N ILE A 18 13.13 -27.44 48.14
CA ILE A 18 13.43 -26.03 48.09
C ILE A 18 12.49 -25.44 47.01
N ILE A 19 11.38 -24.87 47.45
CA ILE A 19 10.54 -24.02 46.60
C ILE A 19 11.27 -22.71 46.43
N VAL A 20 11.99 -22.57 45.31
CA VAL A 20 12.51 -21.27 44.84
C VAL A 20 11.30 -20.47 44.37
N LEU A 21 10.77 -19.60 45.20
CA LEU A 21 9.86 -18.54 44.78
C LEU A 21 10.65 -17.60 43.88
N ILE A 22 10.56 -17.80 42.56
CA ILE A 22 10.93 -16.82 41.57
C ILE A 22 9.89 -15.68 41.69
N ALA A 23 10.22 -14.65 42.42
CA ALA A 23 9.48 -13.40 42.38
C ALA A 23 9.61 -12.86 40.98
N ILE A 24 8.61 -13.15 40.12
CA ILE A 24 8.42 -12.49 38.86
C ILE A 24 8.02 -11.05 39.23
N THR A 25 8.98 -10.19 39.43
CA THR A 25 8.73 -8.74 39.40
C THR A 25 8.34 -8.43 37.96
N SER A 26 7.06 -8.52 37.69
CA SER A 26 6.47 -7.88 36.52
C SER A 26 6.76 -6.39 36.71
N CYS A 27 7.82 -5.89 36.10
CA CYS A 27 7.97 -4.46 35.86
C CYS A 27 6.83 -4.04 34.93
N SER A 28 5.67 -3.74 35.50
CA SER A 28 4.66 -2.94 34.82
C SER A 28 5.31 -1.56 34.67
N ASN A 29 5.85 -1.29 33.49
CA ASN A 29 6.31 0.06 33.15
C ASN A 29 5.08 0.98 33.18
N ASP A 30 4.81 1.55 34.35
CA ASP A 30 3.69 2.45 34.55
C ASP A 30 4.06 3.82 33.97
N ILE A 31 3.39 4.18 32.87
CA ILE A 31 3.60 5.46 32.21
C ILE A 31 3.11 6.65 33.04
N SER A 32 2.41 6.43 34.16
CA SER A 32 1.96 7.50 35.08
C SER A 32 3.13 8.25 35.71
N ASN A 33 4.31 7.65 35.76
CA ASN A 33 5.52 8.22 36.36
C ASN A 33 6.44 8.92 35.32
N CYS A 34 6.02 9.02 34.05
CA CYS A 34 6.81 9.72 33.04
C CYS A 34 6.74 11.25 33.27
N LYS A 35 7.89 11.92 33.17
CA LYS A 35 7.93 13.39 33.16
C LYS A 35 7.45 13.90 31.81
N ASN A 36 6.66 14.97 31.78
CA ASN A 36 6.26 15.60 30.53
C ASN A 36 7.46 16.24 29.84
N ALA A 37 7.60 16.00 28.56
CA ALA A 37 8.57 16.64 27.69
C ALA A 37 8.06 17.97 27.12
N ASP A 38 6.74 18.21 27.17
CA ASP A 38 6.02 19.38 26.64
C ASP A 38 6.43 19.74 25.20
N LYS A 39 6.64 18.73 24.39
CA LYS A 39 6.95 18.86 22.96
C LYS A 39 6.34 17.73 22.16
N ASP A 40 6.13 18.00 20.87
CA ASP A 40 5.68 17.01 19.91
C ASP A 40 6.79 15.99 19.61
N LEU A 41 6.37 14.78 19.29
CA LEU A 41 7.26 13.69 18.95
C LEU A 41 7.38 13.57 17.43
N LEU A 42 8.59 13.52 16.93
CA LEU A 42 8.83 13.21 15.51
C LEU A 42 8.74 11.71 15.27
N ILE A 43 7.78 11.31 14.47
CA ILE A 43 7.57 9.92 14.01
C ILE A 43 7.64 9.84 12.48
N TYR A 44 7.94 8.66 11.94
CA TYR A 44 7.96 8.43 10.49
C TYR A 44 7.35 7.07 10.12
N PRO A 45 6.37 7.02 9.20
CA PRO A 45 5.66 8.17 8.63
C PRO A 45 4.99 9.04 9.71
N ASP A 46 4.74 10.31 9.40
CA ASP A 46 4.01 11.19 10.31
C ASP A 46 2.50 10.89 10.23
N TYR A 47 2.03 10.24 11.27
CA TYR A 47 0.62 9.88 11.46
C TYR A 47 -0.05 10.74 12.55
N SER A 48 0.42 11.97 12.77
CA SER A 48 -0.14 12.85 13.79
C SER A 48 -1.31 13.66 13.25
N GLY A 49 -2.45 13.66 13.95
CA GLY A 49 -3.61 14.48 13.62
C GLY A 49 -4.35 14.07 12.34
N ILE A 50 -4.29 12.79 11.95
CA ILE A 50 -4.89 12.29 10.71
C ILE A 50 -6.24 11.60 10.95
N THR A 51 -7.04 11.52 9.88
CA THR A 51 -8.23 10.66 9.82
C THR A 51 -7.89 9.41 9.04
N VAL A 52 -8.16 8.24 9.62
CA VAL A 52 -7.88 6.93 9.02
C VAL A 52 -9.18 6.20 8.68
N PRO A 53 -9.25 5.46 7.56
CA PRO A 53 -10.37 4.58 7.27
C PRO A 53 -10.50 3.47 8.32
N CYS A 54 -11.74 3.05 8.63
CA CYS A 54 -11.98 2.01 9.63
C CYS A 54 -11.46 0.62 9.25
N ASN A 55 -11.06 0.40 7.99
CA ASN A 55 -10.55 -0.86 7.47
C ASN A 55 -9.11 -0.78 6.93
N ILE A 56 -8.32 0.21 7.35
CA ILE A 56 -6.91 0.33 6.95
C ILE A 56 -6.01 -0.62 7.74
N ALA A 57 -4.90 -1.05 7.15
CA ALA A 57 -3.84 -1.80 7.83
C ALA A 57 -3.22 -1.00 9.00
N PRO A 58 -2.58 -1.67 9.97
CA PRO A 58 -1.95 -1.02 11.11
C PRO A 58 -1.01 0.11 10.72
N LEU A 59 -1.11 1.25 11.41
CA LEU A 59 -0.19 2.37 11.22
C LEU A 59 1.11 2.09 12.00
N ASN A 60 2.03 1.39 11.35
CA ASN A 60 3.36 1.15 11.90
C ASN A 60 4.25 2.37 11.66
N PHE A 61 5.02 2.78 12.66
CA PHE A 61 5.91 3.93 12.55
C PHE A 61 7.21 3.76 13.34
N VAL A 62 8.17 4.62 13.04
CA VAL A 62 9.45 4.70 13.75
C VAL A 62 9.50 6.02 14.51
N VAL A 63 9.81 5.95 15.79
CA VAL A 63 10.12 7.12 16.62
C VAL A 63 11.51 7.63 16.27
N LYS A 64 11.64 8.90 15.91
CA LYS A 64 12.92 9.52 15.50
C LYS A 64 13.74 10.07 16.66
N GLU A 65 13.14 10.24 17.84
CA GLU A 65 13.87 10.65 19.04
C GLU A 65 14.67 9.47 19.60
N PRO A 66 15.96 9.66 19.94
CA PRO A 66 16.78 8.59 20.48
C PRO A 66 16.39 8.25 21.93
N GLY A 67 16.33 6.96 22.23
CA GLY A 67 16.03 6.41 23.54
C GLY A 67 16.48 4.97 23.69
N ASP A 68 16.43 4.44 24.92
CA ASP A 68 16.82 3.09 25.26
C ASP A 68 15.62 2.12 25.19
N LYS A 69 14.42 2.66 25.50
CA LYS A 69 13.13 1.94 25.39
C LYS A 69 12.02 2.90 25.03
N TYR A 70 11.01 2.36 24.37
CA TYR A 70 9.84 3.09 23.89
C TYR A 70 8.57 2.35 24.28
N ILE A 71 7.57 3.10 24.73
CA ILE A 71 6.23 2.58 25.02
C ILE A 71 5.23 3.46 24.31
N ALA A 72 4.42 2.87 23.44
CA ALA A 72 3.27 3.51 22.80
C ALA A 72 1.99 2.91 23.38
N VAL A 73 1.13 3.73 23.98
CA VAL A 73 -0.13 3.34 24.60
C VAL A 73 -1.28 3.85 23.77
N TYR A 74 -2.08 2.95 23.25
CA TYR A 74 -3.25 3.24 22.45
C TYR A 74 -4.49 3.30 23.33
N LYS A 75 -5.22 4.41 23.23
CA LYS A 75 -6.41 4.66 24.05
C LYS A 75 -7.61 5.03 23.19
N LEU A 76 -8.76 4.61 23.64
CA LEU A 76 -10.05 5.06 23.14
C LEU A 76 -10.77 5.79 24.29
N LYS A 77 -11.06 7.07 24.10
CA LYS A 77 -11.43 7.96 25.20
C LYS A 77 -10.33 7.84 26.28
N GLU A 78 -10.48 7.84 27.49
CA GLU A 78 -9.42 7.72 28.51
C GLU A 78 -9.00 6.26 28.83
N LYS A 79 -9.61 5.26 28.16
CA LYS A 79 -9.34 3.85 28.43
C LYS A 79 -8.20 3.34 27.58
N GLU A 80 -7.14 2.83 28.19
CA GLU A 80 -6.10 2.05 27.50
C GLU A 80 -6.72 0.78 26.92
N LEU A 81 -6.50 0.56 25.62
CA LEU A 81 -6.85 -0.69 24.95
C LEU A 81 -5.67 -1.65 24.89
N PHE A 82 -4.51 -1.12 24.54
CA PHE A 82 -3.27 -1.89 24.49
C PHE A 82 -2.04 -0.97 24.49
N ARG A 83 -0.89 -1.61 24.71
CA ARG A 83 0.42 -0.95 24.58
C ARG A 83 1.39 -1.78 23.78
N ILE A 84 2.35 -1.10 23.16
CA ILE A 84 3.48 -1.66 22.42
C ILE A 84 4.75 -1.18 23.09
N THR A 85 5.68 -2.09 23.33
CA THR A 85 7.01 -1.78 23.84
C THR A 85 8.04 -2.10 22.76
N SER A 86 9.01 -1.21 22.57
CA SER A 86 10.09 -1.35 21.59
C SER A 86 11.43 -0.99 22.22
N GLY A 87 12.51 -1.62 21.77
CA GLY A 87 13.88 -1.28 22.14
C GLY A 87 14.63 -0.45 21.10
N ASP A 88 14.08 -0.29 19.89
CA ASP A 88 14.72 0.35 18.75
C ASP A 88 13.90 1.52 18.17
N GLY A 89 12.77 1.85 18.79
CA GLY A 89 11.87 2.90 18.35
C GLY A 89 10.90 2.49 17.24
N VAL A 90 10.93 1.25 16.75
CA VAL A 90 9.96 0.73 15.79
C VAL A 90 8.68 0.33 16.52
N ILE A 91 7.58 0.99 16.22
CA ILE A 91 6.26 0.68 16.76
C ILE A 91 5.49 -0.12 15.72
N SER A 92 5.47 -1.44 15.92
CA SER A 92 4.71 -2.39 15.09
C SER A 92 3.46 -2.83 15.81
N VAL A 93 2.30 -2.49 15.27
CA VAL A 93 1.00 -2.79 15.89
C VAL A 93 0.50 -4.14 15.39
N PRO A 94 0.24 -5.12 16.28
CA PRO A 94 -0.34 -6.39 15.90
C PRO A 94 -1.72 -6.20 15.26
N SER A 95 -1.97 -6.87 14.11
CA SER A 95 -3.20 -6.72 13.31
C SER A 95 -4.46 -6.90 14.15
N GLY A 96 -4.54 -7.93 14.99
CA GLY A 96 -5.73 -8.17 15.82
C GLY A 96 -6.02 -7.03 16.81
N LYS A 97 -4.98 -6.46 17.46
CA LYS A 97 -5.16 -5.29 18.34
C LYS A 97 -5.59 -4.04 17.58
N TRP A 98 -5.09 -3.88 16.36
CA TRP A 98 -5.49 -2.81 15.47
C TRP A 98 -6.94 -2.95 15.02
N GLU A 99 -7.34 -4.14 14.60
CA GLU A 99 -8.73 -4.45 14.22
C GLU A 99 -9.71 -4.17 15.36
N ASP A 100 -9.37 -4.57 16.59
CA ASP A 100 -10.17 -4.28 17.78
C ASP A 100 -10.32 -2.76 18.00
N LEU A 101 -9.21 -2.00 17.90
CA LEU A 101 -9.25 -0.53 17.98
C LEU A 101 -10.13 0.08 16.89
N MET A 102 -9.97 -0.34 15.62
CA MET A 102 -10.77 0.16 14.51
C MET A 102 -12.27 -0.13 14.68
N LYS A 103 -12.60 -1.31 15.19
CA LYS A 103 -13.98 -1.74 15.44
C LYS A 103 -14.62 -1.00 16.62
N GLU A 104 -13.93 -0.92 17.77
CA GLU A 104 -14.45 -0.26 18.96
C GLU A 104 -14.51 1.27 18.79
N GLY A 105 -13.55 1.84 18.07
CA GLY A 105 -13.40 3.29 17.84
C GLY A 105 -14.03 3.82 16.56
N ASN A 106 -14.84 3.05 15.86
CA ASN A 106 -15.45 3.48 14.60
C ASN A 106 -16.19 4.84 14.75
N GLY A 107 -15.82 5.82 13.91
CA GLY A 107 -16.33 7.17 13.93
C GLY A 107 -15.83 8.05 15.09
N GLN A 108 -14.90 7.57 15.93
CA GLN A 108 -14.41 8.26 17.13
C GLN A 108 -12.93 8.63 16.99
N GLU A 109 -12.46 9.44 17.93
CA GLU A 109 -11.03 9.73 18.09
C GLU A 109 -10.36 8.66 18.96
N PHE A 110 -9.12 8.36 18.65
CA PHE A 110 -8.21 7.58 19.48
C PHE A 110 -6.92 8.35 19.72
N THR A 111 -6.24 8.02 20.81
CA THR A 111 -4.99 8.68 21.17
C THR A 111 -3.85 7.67 21.32
N ILE A 112 -2.64 8.17 21.08
CA ILE A 112 -1.40 7.43 21.28
C ILE A 112 -0.52 8.27 22.21
N ASP A 113 -0.30 7.76 23.43
CA ASP A 113 0.67 8.31 24.36
C ASP A 113 2.00 7.59 24.15
N ILE A 114 3.08 8.35 23.95
CA ILE A 114 4.41 7.78 23.75
C ILE A 114 5.34 8.23 24.85
N CYS A 115 5.93 7.25 25.54
CA CYS A 115 6.97 7.45 26.53
C CYS A 115 8.28 6.87 26.03
N ILE A 116 9.38 7.59 26.26
CA ILE A 116 10.73 7.19 25.88
C ILE A 116 11.60 7.16 27.14
N GLU A 117 12.28 6.04 27.38
CA GLU A 117 13.32 5.93 28.39
C GLU A 117 14.66 6.38 27.82
N LYS A 118 15.33 7.27 28.54
CA LYS A 118 16.68 7.71 28.21
C LYS A 118 17.49 7.85 29.49
N ALA A 119 18.60 7.14 29.57
CA ALA A 119 19.48 7.15 30.76
C ALA A 119 18.69 6.90 32.08
N GLY A 120 17.77 5.97 32.09
CA GLY A 120 16.97 5.59 33.27
C GLY A 120 15.83 6.55 33.62
N SER A 121 15.57 7.57 32.80
CA SER A 121 14.48 8.53 33.00
C SER A 121 13.44 8.41 31.89
N TRP A 122 12.17 8.37 32.26
CA TRP A 122 11.05 8.30 31.31
C TRP A 122 10.50 9.69 31.00
N LEU A 123 10.33 9.98 29.71
CA LEU A 123 9.75 11.22 29.19
C LEU A 123 8.50 10.88 28.38
N LYS A 124 7.37 11.53 28.70
CA LYS A 124 6.14 11.48 27.95
C LYS A 124 6.06 12.68 27.01
N TYR A 125 5.86 12.42 25.74
CA TYR A 125 5.65 13.43 24.70
C TYR A 125 4.18 13.82 24.59
N ASN A 126 3.89 14.90 23.84
CA ASN A 126 2.51 15.30 23.57
C ASN A 126 1.74 14.15 22.94
N THR A 127 0.51 13.99 23.39
CA THR A 127 -0.37 12.92 22.92
C THR A 127 -0.72 13.12 21.45
N ILE A 128 -0.55 12.09 20.65
CA ILE A 128 -1.02 12.06 19.25
C ILE A 128 -2.51 11.72 19.26
N THR A 129 -3.33 12.55 18.63
CA THR A 129 -4.76 12.32 18.49
C THR A 129 -5.11 12.12 17.03
N ASN A 130 -5.78 11.00 16.71
CA ASN A 130 -6.23 10.62 15.37
C ASN A 130 -7.72 10.30 15.39
N LYS A 131 -8.35 10.35 14.22
CA LYS A 131 -9.77 10.02 14.08
C LYS A 131 -9.95 8.79 13.21
N ILE A 132 -10.83 7.87 13.60
CA ILE A 132 -11.28 6.76 12.77
C ILE A 132 -12.52 7.22 12.01
N SER A 133 -12.48 7.14 10.66
CA SER A 133 -13.66 7.38 9.84
C SER A 133 -14.68 6.25 10.03
N ALA A 134 -15.96 6.59 9.98
CA ALA A 134 -17.00 5.58 9.86
C ALA A 134 -17.05 4.93 8.47
N ASP A 135 -16.47 5.61 7.47
CA ASP A 135 -16.43 5.13 6.10
C ASP A 135 -15.24 4.18 5.89
N SER A 136 -15.49 3.12 5.16
CA SER A 136 -14.47 2.21 4.67
C SER A 136 -13.93 2.66 3.31
N ILE A 137 -12.72 2.22 2.99
CA ILE A 137 -12.14 2.34 1.64
C ILE A 137 -12.18 0.98 0.94
N ASP A 138 -11.93 0.98 -0.37
CA ASP A 138 -11.72 -0.26 -1.12
C ASP A 138 -10.57 -1.07 -0.54
N ASN A 139 -10.68 -2.39 -0.63
CA ASN A 139 -9.69 -3.28 -0.02
C ASN A 139 -8.35 -3.29 -0.76
N TYR A 140 -8.30 -2.84 -2.00
CA TYR A 140 -7.13 -2.97 -2.85
C TYR A 140 -6.76 -1.66 -3.53
N LEU A 141 -5.46 -1.43 -3.61
CA LEU A 141 -4.84 -0.41 -4.45
C LEU A 141 -4.01 -1.09 -5.52
N VAL A 142 -4.23 -0.69 -6.77
CA VAL A 142 -3.43 -1.18 -7.90
C VAL A 142 -2.50 -0.09 -8.39
N TYR A 143 -1.26 -0.43 -8.65
CA TYR A 143 -0.23 0.51 -9.10
C TYR A 143 0.82 -0.18 -9.96
N ARG A 144 1.51 0.62 -10.75
CA ARG A 144 2.69 0.18 -11.45
C ARG A 144 3.91 0.34 -10.55
N LEU A 145 4.63 -0.75 -10.32
CA LEU A 145 5.94 -0.72 -9.67
C LEU A 145 7.04 -0.81 -10.72
N ILE A 146 7.97 0.13 -10.69
CA ILE A 146 9.13 0.20 -11.57
C ILE A 146 10.34 0.60 -10.75
N GLU A 147 11.45 -0.13 -10.90
CA GLU A 147 12.68 0.22 -10.23
C GLU A 147 13.25 1.53 -10.80
N PRO A 148 13.77 2.43 -9.95
CA PRO A 148 14.39 3.65 -10.41
C PRO A 148 15.68 3.36 -11.18
N GLY A 149 15.94 4.09 -12.26
CA GLY A 149 17.17 3.99 -13.03
C GLY A 149 16.97 4.22 -14.52
N PHE A 150 18.08 4.10 -15.28
CA PHE A 150 18.09 4.25 -16.73
C PHE A 150 17.51 3.03 -17.46
N GLU A 151 17.62 1.84 -16.86
CA GLU A 151 17.02 0.61 -17.35
C GLU A 151 15.58 0.51 -16.84
N THR A 152 14.75 1.39 -17.35
CA THR A 152 13.43 1.73 -16.80
C THR A 152 12.41 0.59 -16.82
N TRP A 153 12.68 -0.51 -17.50
CA TRP A 153 11.75 -1.64 -17.52
C TRP A 153 12.42 -3.00 -17.35
N ASN A 154 13.64 -3.05 -16.81
CA ASN A 154 14.31 -4.32 -16.54
C ASN A 154 13.49 -5.20 -15.60
N LYS A 155 12.93 -4.58 -14.55
CA LYS A 155 11.95 -5.22 -13.66
C LYS A 155 10.81 -4.26 -13.36
N MET A 156 9.63 -4.60 -13.81
CA MET A 156 8.43 -3.82 -13.58
C MET A 156 7.18 -4.69 -13.62
N GLY A 157 6.11 -4.20 -13.05
CA GLY A 157 4.82 -4.88 -13.08
C GLY A 157 3.67 -3.98 -12.64
N ILE A 158 2.47 -4.51 -12.77
CA ILE A 158 1.25 -4.01 -12.19
C ILE A 158 0.96 -4.89 -10.97
N TYR A 159 0.89 -4.27 -9.80
CA TYR A 159 0.72 -4.93 -8.52
C TYR A 159 -0.56 -4.50 -7.85
N GLN A 160 -1.13 -5.39 -7.08
CA GLN A 160 -2.27 -5.15 -6.21
C GLN A 160 -1.81 -5.24 -4.76
N ARG A 161 -2.06 -4.18 -3.99
CA ARG A 161 -1.78 -4.14 -2.57
C ARG A 161 -3.08 -4.16 -1.78
N CYS A 162 -3.16 -5.08 -0.82
CA CYS A 162 -4.25 -5.11 0.14
C CYS A 162 -4.11 -3.95 1.13
N LEU A 163 -5.17 -3.13 1.28
CA LEU A 163 -5.13 -1.94 2.14
C LEU A 163 -5.51 -2.24 3.59
N ASN A 164 -6.11 -3.39 3.88
CA ASN A 164 -6.39 -3.85 5.25
C ASN A 164 -5.30 -4.78 5.81
N SER A 165 -4.28 -5.10 4.99
CA SER A 165 -3.07 -5.82 5.39
C SER A 165 -1.84 -5.20 4.69
N PHE A 166 -0.69 -5.89 4.74
CA PHE A 166 0.51 -5.47 4.00
C PHE A 166 0.78 -6.35 2.78
N ASP A 167 -0.17 -7.21 2.42
CA ASP A 167 -0.01 -8.14 1.32
C ASP A 167 0.03 -7.40 -0.01
N GLU A 168 1.02 -7.74 -0.81
CA GLU A 168 1.21 -7.25 -2.15
C GLU A 168 1.35 -8.45 -3.09
N THR A 169 0.56 -8.45 -4.16
CA THR A 169 0.59 -9.52 -5.15
C THR A 169 0.73 -8.94 -6.56
N PRO A 170 1.55 -9.56 -7.43
CA PRO A 170 1.61 -9.14 -8.82
C PRO A 170 0.30 -9.52 -9.54
N ILE A 171 -0.25 -8.56 -10.29
CA ILE A 171 -1.29 -8.85 -11.28
C ILE A 171 -0.60 -9.29 -12.57
N MET A 172 0.46 -8.57 -12.96
CA MET A 172 1.25 -8.89 -14.13
C MET A 172 2.67 -8.32 -13.98
N GLU A 173 3.67 -9.15 -14.27
CA GLU A 173 5.07 -8.74 -14.31
C GLU A 173 5.62 -8.80 -15.74
N ASN A 174 6.56 -7.94 -16.08
CA ASN A 174 7.16 -7.93 -17.42
C ASN A 174 7.94 -9.21 -17.74
N THR A 175 8.41 -9.93 -16.73
CA THR A 175 9.04 -11.26 -16.86
C THR A 175 8.10 -12.29 -17.48
N MET A 176 6.78 -12.16 -17.28
CA MET A 176 5.78 -13.04 -17.87
C MET A 176 5.59 -12.83 -19.38
N SER A 177 6.07 -11.71 -19.91
CA SER A 177 5.91 -11.32 -21.32
C SER A 177 7.24 -11.15 -22.06
N GLY A 178 8.33 -11.73 -21.55
CA GLY A 178 9.65 -11.60 -22.19
C GLY A 178 10.33 -10.25 -22.00
N GLY A 179 10.04 -9.56 -20.90
CA GLY A 179 10.68 -8.28 -20.56
C GLY A 179 10.02 -7.05 -21.19
N ASN A 180 8.77 -7.14 -21.67
CA ASN A 180 8.09 -6.02 -22.28
C ASN A 180 7.70 -4.95 -21.24
N CYS A 181 7.88 -3.67 -21.60
CA CYS A 181 7.36 -2.56 -20.81
C CYS A 181 5.83 -2.60 -20.79
N MET A 182 5.21 -2.42 -19.62
CA MET A 182 3.78 -2.30 -19.45
C MET A 182 3.42 -1.04 -18.69
N ASN A 183 2.35 -0.37 -19.12
CA ASN A 183 1.93 0.91 -18.57
C ASN A 183 0.45 1.20 -18.86
N CYS A 184 0.01 2.41 -18.53
CA CYS A 184 -1.33 2.93 -18.82
C CYS A 184 -2.46 2.01 -18.32
N HIS A 185 -2.26 1.35 -17.16
CA HIS A 185 -3.34 0.58 -16.57
C HIS A 185 -4.48 1.52 -16.12
N SER A 186 -5.70 1.10 -16.38
CA SER A 186 -6.91 1.85 -16.03
C SER A 186 -8.06 0.88 -15.78
N PHE A 187 -8.80 1.12 -14.71
CA PHE A 187 -9.95 0.30 -14.34
C PHE A 187 -11.24 0.92 -14.84
N SER A 188 -12.16 0.08 -15.29
CA SER A 188 -13.51 0.51 -15.60
C SER A 188 -14.26 0.82 -14.31
N MET A 189 -14.71 2.08 -14.14
CA MET A 189 -15.49 2.53 -12.98
C MET A 189 -14.97 2.04 -11.62
N ASN A 190 -13.63 1.99 -11.46
CA ASN A 190 -12.95 1.43 -10.29
C ASN A 190 -13.24 -0.06 -10.02
N ASN A 191 -13.76 -0.79 -11.01
CA ASN A 191 -14.02 -2.21 -10.91
C ASN A 191 -12.72 -3.02 -11.13
N ASN A 192 -12.24 -3.70 -10.11
CA ASN A 192 -11.01 -4.49 -10.14
C ASN A 192 -11.06 -5.72 -11.08
N ASN A 193 -12.24 -6.11 -11.56
CA ASN A 193 -12.41 -7.22 -12.51
C ASN A 193 -12.31 -6.81 -13.98
N THR A 194 -12.22 -5.50 -14.26
CA THR A 194 -12.14 -4.96 -15.61
C THR A 194 -11.06 -3.91 -15.70
N MET A 195 -9.96 -4.24 -16.37
CA MET A 195 -8.78 -3.39 -16.48
C MET A 195 -8.27 -3.34 -17.92
N LEU A 196 -7.76 -2.19 -18.34
CA LEU A 196 -6.94 -2.03 -19.54
C LEU A 196 -5.49 -1.75 -19.15
N PHE A 197 -4.56 -2.23 -19.95
CA PHE A 197 -3.15 -1.84 -19.89
C PHE A 197 -2.52 -1.89 -21.29
N HIS A 198 -1.40 -1.20 -21.44
CA HIS A 198 -0.67 -1.13 -22.69
C HIS A 198 0.71 -1.75 -22.52
N MET A 199 1.10 -2.61 -23.45
CA MET A 199 2.45 -3.19 -23.54
C MET A 199 3.21 -2.59 -24.71
N ARG A 200 4.53 -2.46 -24.55
CA ARG A 200 5.47 -2.01 -25.58
C ARG A 200 6.48 -3.10 -25.88
N ALA A 201 7.32 -2.89 -26.89
CA ALA A 201 8.31 -3.81 -27.42
C ALA A 201 7.68 -4.98 -28.20
N GLU A 202 8.23 -6.19 -28.09
CA GLU A 202 7.91 -7.32 -28.98
C GLU A 202 6.42 -7.72 -28.96
N ASN A 203 5.81 -7.73 -27.76
CA ASN A 203 4.39 -8.04 -27.58
C ASN A 203 3.51 -6.78 -27.46
N SER A 204 3.89 -5.71 -28.16
CA SER A 204 3.20 -4.43 -28.04
C SER A 204 1.70 -4.52 -28.37
N GLY A 205 0.91 -3.71 -27.66
CA GLY A 205 -0.53 -3.59 -27.88
C GLY A 205 -1.28 -3.14 -26.64
N THR A 206 -2.55 -2.86 -26.81
CA THR A 206 -3.49 -2.55 -25.75
C THR A 206 -4.25 -3.82 -25.39
N PHE A 207 -4.30 -4.14 -24.11
CA PHE A 207 -4.94 -5.36 -23.61
C PHE A 207 -6.08 -4.98 -22.66
N ILE A 208 -7.16 -5.73 -22.76
CA ILE A 208 -8.24 -5.70 -21.79
C ILE A 208 -8.25 -7.02 -21.00
N TYR A 209 -8.28 -6.89 -19.68
CA TYR A 209 -8.54 -8.00 -18.77
C TYR A 209 -9.96 -7.84 -18.23
N LYS A 210 -10.80 -8.82 -18.44
CA LYS A 210 -12.20 -8.78 -17.99
C LYS A 210 -12.62 -10.16 -17.48
N ASN A 211 -13.03 -10.23 -16.21
CA ASN A 211 -13.54 -11.45 -15.58
C ASN A 211 -12.64 -12.70 -15.74
N GLY A 212 -11.31 -12.53 -15.67
CA GLY A 212 -10.36 -13.63 -15.80
C GLY A 212 -9.87 -13.88 -17.23
N GLU A 213 -10.42 -13.22 -18.22
CA GLU A 213 -10.02 -13.34 -19.62
C GLU A 213 -9.17 -12.15 -20.07
N LEU A 214 -8.13 -12.41 -20.84
CA LEU A 214 -7.23 -11.40 -21.40
C LEU A 214 -7.42 -11.37 -22.91
N GLU A 215 -7.73 -10.20 -23.46
CA GLU A 215 -7.89 -9.96 -24.87
C GLU A 215 -7.00 -8.82 -25.36
N LYS A 216 -6.42 -8.95 -26.55
CA LYS A 216 -5.67 -7.88 -27.20
C LYS A 216 -6.58 -7.08 -28.09
N LEU A 217 -6.66 -5.76 -27.86
CA LEU A 217 -7.44 -4.84 -28.69
C LEU A 217 -6.57 -4.33 -29.85
N ASP A 218 -7.11 -4.36 -31.05
CA ASP A 218 -6.50 -3.73 -32.22
C ASP A 218 -6.84 -2.22 -32.23
N THR A 219 -5.99 -1.43 -31.57
CA THR A 219 -6.13 0.04 -31.50
C THR A 219 -5.22 0.75 -32.49
N LYS A 220 -4.44 0.01 -33.30
CA LYS A 220 -3.55 0.57 -34.32
C LYS A 220 -4.04 0.20 -35.72
N THR A 221 -4.45 1.18 -36.48
CA THR A 221 -4.85 1.03 -37.90
C THR A 221 -4.01 1.93 -38.77
N ASP A 222 -4.17 1.83 -40.10
CA ASP A 222 -3.52 2.72 -41.07
C ASP A 222 -3.96 4.19 -40.91
N SER A 223 -5.09 4.41 -40.24
CA SER A 223 -5.66 5.75 -40.01
C SER A 223 -5.32 6.33 -38.64
N THR A 224 -4.63 5.59 -37.76
CA THR A 224 -4.22 6.08 -36.43
C THR A 224 -2.75 6.46 -36.40
N LEU A 225 -2.36 7.45 -35.60
CA LEU A 225 -0.97 7.88 -35.44
C LEU A 225 -0.10 6.81 -34.77
N GLY A 226 -0.69 6.00 -33.93
CA GLY A 226 -0.06 4.91 -33.16
C GLY A 226 -1.09 4.06 -32.45
N PRO A 227 -0.66 3.10 -31.62
CA PRO A 227 -1.58 2.35 -30.79
C PRO A 227 -2.24 3.25 -29.74
N GLY A 228 -3.46 2.88 -29.29
CA GLY A 228 -4.17 3.62 -28.24
C GLY A 228 -3.47 3.53 -26.89
N VAL A 229 -3.22 4.68 -26.28
CA VAL A 229 -2.63 4.84 -24.95
C VAL A 229 -3.49 5.81 -24.12
N TYR A 230 -3.24 5.91 -22.82
CA TYR A 230 -3.99 6.79 -21.89
C TYR A 230 -5.51 6.57 -21.96
N PRO A 231 -6.00 5.38 -21.60
CA PRO A 231 -7.41 5.02 -21.72
C PRO A 231 -8.32 5.81 -20.79
N SER A 232 -9.51 6.17 -21.28
CA SER A 232 -10.62 6.71 -20.52
C SER A 232 -11.90 5.94 -20.82
N TRP A 233 -12.46 5.25 -19.86
CA TRP A 233 -13.64 4.41 -19.99
C TRP A 233 -14.93 5.24 -20.09
N SER A 234 -15.88 4.76 -20.86
CA SER A 234 -17.26 5.24 -20.72
C SER A 234 -17.91 4.60 -19.49
N PRO A 235 -18.82 5.31 -18.79
CA PRO A 235 -19.48 4.79 -17.60
C PRO A 235 -20.31 3.52 -17.85
N ASP A 236 -20.74 3.30 -19.07
CA ASP A 236 -21.51 2.11 -19.49
C ASP A 236 -20.63 0.95 -19.99
N GLU A 237 -19.31 1.08 -19.89
CA GLU A 237 -18.31 0.09 -20.33
C GLU A 237 -18.38 -0.33 -21.82
N LYS A 238 -19.03 0.49 -22.67
CA LYS A 238 -19.14 0.17 -24.11
C LYS A 238 -18.00 0.75 -24.94
N TYR A 239 -17.42 1.85 -24.47
CA TYR A 239 -16.42 2.60 -25.19
C TYR A 239 -15.21 2.90 -24.32
N VAL A 240 -14.06 2.98 -24.98
CA VAL A 240 -12.84 3.52 -24.38
C VAL A 240 -12.27 4.56 -25.30
N ALA A 241 -12.05 5.78 -24.78
CA ALA A 241 -11.31 6.80 -25.51
C ALA A 241 -9.81 6.60 -25.23
N PHE A 242 -8.99 6.77 -26.27
CA PHE A 242 -7.53 6.69 -26.20
C PHE A 242 -6.89 7.89 -26.86
N SER A 243 -5.71 8.26 -26.39
CA SER A 243 -4.78 9.06 -27.20
C SER A 243 -4.03 8.13 -28.17
N THR A 244 -3.76 8.63 -29.37
CA THR A 244 -2.80 8.04 -30.31
C THR A 244 -1.71 9.05 -30.59
N ASN A 245 -0.44 8.68 -30.39
CA ASN A 245 0.65 9.63 -30.34
C ASN A 245 1.75 9.26 -31.32
N ARG A 246 2.35 10.29 -31.95
CA ARG A 246 3.68 10.18 -32.58
C ARG A 246 4.70 10.86 -31.69
N ILE A 247 5.60 10.07 -31.12
CA ILE A 247 6.59 10.54 -30.18
C ILE A 247 7.98 10.64 -30.81
N VAL A 248 8.77 11.59 -30.29
CA VAL A 248 10.21 11.68 -30.51
C VAL A 248 10.90 11.61 -29.16
N GLN A 249 11.85 10.70 -29.03
CA GLN A 249 12.69 10.57 -27.85
C GLN A 249 13.96 11.40 -28.02
N THR A 250 14.26 12.24 -27.04
CA THR A 250 15.49 13.03 -26.99
C THR A 250 16.35 12.59 -25.82
N PHE A 251 17.65 12.50 -26.06
CA PHE A 251 18.63 12.18 -25.06
C PHE A 251 19.47 13.41 -24.74
N HIS A 252 19.67 13.66 -23.47
CA HIS A 252 20.55 14.74 -23.02
C HIS A 252 21.93 14.20 -22.69
N ALA A 253 22.97 14.89 -23.14
CA ALA A 253 24.35 14.58 -22.80
C ALA A 253 24.75 15.05 -21.39
N ILE A 254 23.83 15.68 -20.64
CA ILE A 254 24.05 16.21 -19.29
C ILE A 254 23.62 15.16 -18.29
N PRO A 255 24.47 14.76 -17.31
CA PRO A 255 24.17 13.68 -16.37
C PRO A 255 22.89 13.86 -15.55
N ASP A 256 22.52 15.10 -15.23
CA ASP A 256 21.36 15.40 -14.37
C ASP A 256 20.04 15.51 -15.13
N LYS A 257 20.06 15.45 -16.47
CA LYS A 257 18.85 15.47 -17.29
C LYS A 257 18.45 14.07 -17.72
N LYS A 258 17.19 13.78 -17.48
CA LYS A 258 16.56 12.51 -17.90
C LYS A 258 16.21 12.53 -19.39
N ILE A 259 15.89 11.34 -19.92
CA ILE A 259 15.29 11.20 -21.26
C ILE A 259 13.99 11.98 -21.31
N GLU A 260 13.83 12.81 -22.33
CA GLU A 260 12.59 13.53 -22.63
C GLU A 260 11.87 12.86 -23.79
N VAL A 261 10.55 12.78 -23.71
CA VAL A 261 9.69 12.27 -24.77
C VAL A 261 8.77 13.41 -25.18
N LEU A 262 8.82 13.78 -26.46
CA LEU A 262 8.00 14.85 -27.02
C LEU A 262 6.91 14.24 -27.91
N ASP A 263 5.66 14.60 -27.65
CA ASP A 263 4.56 14.35 -28.57
C ASP A 263 4.62 15.36 -29.71
N THR A 264 4.79 14.87 -30.94
CA THR A 264 4.83 15.70 -32.14
C THR A 264 3.47 15.79 -32.82
N LEU A 265 2.67 14.75 -32.71
CA LEU A 265 1.28 14.69 -33.17
C LEU A 265 0.50 13.83 -32.15
N THR A 266 -0.70 14.26 -31.83
CA THR A 266 -1.62 13.48 -30.99
C THR A 266 -3.05 13.68 -31.47
N ASP A 267 -3.81 12.59 -31.51
CA ASP A 267 -5.24 12.57 -31.78
C ASP A 267 -5.95 11.74 -30.71
N VAL A 268 -7.22 11.96 -30.51
CA VAL A 268 -8.06 11.10 -29.68
C VAL A 268 -8.93 10.20 -30.55
N ILE A 269 -8.97 8.93 -30.24
CA ILE A 269 -9.84 7.92 -30.85
C ILE A 269 -10.79 7.33 -29.81
N VAL A 270 -11.95 6.87 -30.25
CA VAL A 270 -12.93 6.14 -29.45
C VAL A 270 -13.05 4.72 -29.98
N TYR A 271 -12.77 3.75 -29.13
CA TYR A 271 -12.89 2.33 -29.41
C TYR A 271 -14.23 1.79 -28.90
N ASN A 272 -14.99 1.11 -29.76
CA ASN A 272 -16.21 0.41 -29.39
C ASN A 272 -15.85 -1.04 -29.04
N LEU A 273 -16.01 -1.42 -27.77
CA LEU A 273 -15.63 -2.75 -27.26
C LEU A 273 -16.51 -3.90 -27.79
N LYS A 274 -17.74 -3.60 -28.21
CA LYS A 274 -18.66 -4.61 -28.76
C LYS A 274 -18.43 -4.85 -30.24
N GLU A 275 -18.17 -3.78 -30.98
CA GLU A 275 -18.06 -3.84 -32.45
C GLU A 275 -16.61 -3.93 -32.92
N TYR A 276 -15.64 -3.85 -31.99
CA TYR A 276 -14.20 -3.83 -32.30
C TYR A 276 -13.83 -2.77 -33.32
N SER A 277 -14.46 -1.61 -33.25
CA SER A 277 -14.30 -0.54 -34.20
C SER A 277 -13.74 0.73 -33.57
N ILE A 278 -12.99 1.50 -34.37
CA ILE A 278 -12.41 2.78 -33.99
C ILE A 278 -13.16 3.90 -34.71
N SER A 279 -13.44 4.97 -33.99
CA SER A 279 -14.00 6.19 -34.54
C SER A 279 -13.28 7.42 -33.98
N THR A 280 -13.31 8.51 -34.76
CA THR A 280 -12.89 9.84 -34.32
C THR A 280 -13.68 10.91 -35.05
N VAL A 281 -13.58 12.14 -34.59
CA VAL A 281 -14.23 13.29 -35.20
C VAL A 281 -13.25 14.48 -35.25
N PRO A 282 -13.41 15.46 -36.17
CA PRO A 282 -12.48 16.58 -36.29
C PRO A 282 -12.31 17.43 -35.02
N ALA A 283 -13.23 17.34 -34.05
CA ALA A 283 -13.14 18.05 -32.78
C ALA A 283 -12.06 17.49 -31.86
N ILE A 284 -11.70 16.19 -32.00
CA ILE A 284 -10.75 15.47 -31.15
C ILE A 284 -9.60 14.83 -31.94
N ALA A 285 -9.49 15.15 -33.27
CA ALA A 285 -8.40 14.72 -34.14
C ALA A 285 -8.24 15.78 -35.22
N SER A 286 -7.60 16.89 -34.87
CA SER A 286 -7.47 18.06 -35.74
C SER A 286 -6.02 18.39 -36.09
N LYS A 287 -5.79 18.84 -37.30
CA LYS A 287 -4.46 19.32 -37.73
C LYS A 287 -4.04 20.57 -36.94
N GLY A 288 -2.83 20.53 -36.38
CA GLY A 288 -2.23 21.69 -35.71
C GLY A 288 -2.62 21.85 -34.24
N ARG A 289 -3.25 20.84 -33.65
CA ARG A 289 -3.48 20.72 -32.20
C ARG A 289 -2.92 19.41 -31.70
N LEU A 290 -2.73 19.30 -30.40
CA LEU A 290 -2.30 18.09 -29.70
C LEU A 290 -3.45 17.68 -28.79
N GLU A 291 -4.36 16.85 -29.29
CA GLU A 291 -5.43 16.29 -28.50
C GLU A 291 -4.93 15.01 -27.80
N THR A 292 -4.85 15.05 -26.46
CA THR A 292 -4.31 13.96 -25.66
C THR A 292 -4.99 13.87 -24.29
N PHE A 293 -4.81 12.77 -23.59
CA PHE A 293 -5.37 12.51 -22.27
C PHE A 293 -6.90 12.67 -22.20
N PRO A 294 -7.66 11.89 -22.99
CA PRO A 294 -9.10 12.00 -22.97
C PRO A 294 -9.65 11.74 -21.56
N SER A 295 -10.68 12.48 -21.20
CA SER A 295 -11.41 12.29 -19.95
C SER A 295 -12.90 12.37 -20.21
N ARG A 296 -13.67 11.42 -19.71
CA ARG A 296 -15.12 11.40 -19.85
C ARG A 296 -15.81 11.98 -18.62
N SER A 297 -16.93 12.65 -18.86
CA SER A 297 -17.81 13.05 -17.77
C SER A 297 -18.43 11.82 -17.08
N PRO A 298 -18.71 11.89 -15.75
CA PRO A 298 -19.31 10.77 -15.02
C PRO A 298 -20.67 10.32 -15.55
N ASP A 299 -21.42 11.21 -16.23
CA ASP A 299 -22.69 10.88 -16.89
C ASP A 299 -22.51 10.33 -18.32
N GLY A 300 -21.28 10.22 -18.81
CA GLY A 300 -20.92 9.68 -20.11
C GLY A 300 -21.28 10.54 -21.33
N LYS A 301 -21.79 11.76 -21.13
CA LYS A 301 -22.30 12.60 -22.22
C LYS A 301 -21.25 13.46 -22.88
N SER A 302 -20.12 13.67 -22.22
CA SER A 302 -19.03 14.53 -22.72
C SER A 302 -17.68 13.79 -22.68
N LEU A 303 -16.81 14.15 -23.63
CA LEU A 303 -15.43 13.70 -23.73
C LEU A 303 -14.55 14.94 -23.83
#